data_43341daf210424e1e445349eb35f185c
#
_entry.id   43341daf210424e1e445349eb35f185c
#
_cell.length_a   1.000
_cell.length_b   1.000
_cell.length_c   1.000
_cell.angle_alpha   90.00
_cell.angle_beta   90.00
_cell.angle_gamma   90.00
#
_symmetry.space_group_name_H-M   'P 1'
#
loop_
_entity.id
_entity.type
_entity.pdbx_description
1 polymer ?
#
loop_
_entity_poly.entity_id
_entity_poly.type
_entity_poly.pdbx_seq_one_letter_code
_entity_poly.pdbx_strand_id
1 'polypeptide(L)'
;MTVFVVLLILFLLYLVQAFLYDRLWNRGLSAGVAFREEYRTEEETSTLTEVIVNDKLLPMPVVEIDFHMDKRLQFSDGQNSSVSDRSYRRDVFALSVRQKITRTLEFKCVRRGYFRIDEAGINASNLFLTKRYLTRNAQNTEFYVLPKPVPTGQIMIPFSRIMGSVLSRKKVYDDPFEFAGLREYSRGDPMKYINWKATAREGKLLTNIHESTLSQKVVVLLDMEGLGVQQADVLNEAAVRIACSLCEKLLS
;
A
#
# COMPACT_ATOMS: atom_id res chain seq x y z
N MET A 1 -49.39 -24.32 -41.31
CA MET A 1 -48.02 -24.35 -41.89
C MET A 1 -47.17 -23.14 -41.49
N THR A 2 -47.63 -21.90 -41.64
CA THR A 2 -46.83 -20.68 -41.32
C THR A 2 -46.34 -20.61 -39.88
N VAL A 3 -47.18 -20.93 -38.89
CA VAL A 3 -46.80 -20.91 -37.46
C VAL A 3 -45.69 -21.91 -37.14
N PHE A 4 -45.78 -23.12 -37.70
CA PHE A 4 -44.77 -24.17 -37.54
C PHE A 4 -43.41 -23.75 -38.13
N VAL A 5 -43.43 -23.13 -39.31
CA VAL A 5 -42.20 -22.63 -39.95
C VAL A 5 -41.56 -21.51 -39.10
N VAL A 6 -42.36 -20.59 -38.54
CA VAL A 6 -41.87 -19.55 -37.68
C VAL A 6 -41.23 -20.12 -36.41
N LEU A 7 -41.89 -21.08 -35.75
CA LEU A 7 -41.34 -21.77 -34.58
C LEU A 7 -40.04 -22.51 -34.88
N LEU A 8 -39.95 -23.15 -36.03
CA LEU A 8 -38.74 -23.82 -36.46
C LEU A 8 -37.58 -22.86 -36.68
N ILE A 9 -37.85 -21.69 -37.32
CA ILE A 9 -36.84 -20.64 -37.51
C ILE A 9 -36.36 -20.09 -36.15
N LEU A 10 -37.25 -19.80 -35.22
CA LEU A 10 -36.89 -19.30 -33.87
C LEU A 10 -36.06 -20.35 -33.11
N PHE A 11 -36.42 -21.63 -33.23
CA PHE A 11 -35.65 -22.70 -32.59
C PHE A 11 -34.25 -22.83 -33.21
N LEU A 12 -34.14 -22.70 -34.52
CA LEU A 12 -32.84 -22.74 -35.20
C LEU A 12 -31.97 -21.54 -34.80
N LEU A 13 -32.52 -20.33 -34.71
CA LEU A 13 -31.84 -19.15 -34.26
C LEU A 13 -31.35 -19.31 -32.80
N TYR A 14 -32.18 -19.93 -31.94
CA TYR A 14 -31.77 -20.25 -30.58
C TYR A 14 -30.57 -21.21 -30.55
N LEU A 15 -30.57 -22.27 -31.37
CA LEU A 15 -29.46 -23.23 -31.43
C LEU A 15 -28.17 -22.57 -31.96
N VAL A 16 -28.28 -21.76 -32.99
CA VAL A 16 -27.14 -21.02 -33.56
C VAL A 16 -26.55 -20.07 -32.49
N GLN A 17 -27.38 -19.31 -31.80
CA GLN A 17 -26.96 -18.42 -30.73
C GLN A 17 -26.29 -19.22 -29.62
N ALA A 18 -26.89 -20.30 -29.12
CA ALA A 18 -26.32 -21.10 -28.06
C ALA A 18 -24.94 -21.65 -28.45
N PHE A 19 -24.79 -22.16 -29.67
CA PHE A 19 -23.52 -22.65 -30.20
C PHE A 19 -22.46 -21.56 -30.30
N LEU A 20 -22.81 -20.34 -30.77
CA LEU A 20 -21.90 -19.24 -30.90
C LEU A 20 -21.40 -18.78 -29.51
N TYR A 21 -22.29 -18.63 -28.52
CA TYR A 21 -21.91 -18.27 -27.19
C TYR A 21 -21.04 -19.32 -26.51
N ASP A 22 -21.36 -20.61 -26.63
CA ASP A 22 -20.56 -21.69 -26.07
C ASP A 22 -19.11 -21.66 -26.55
N ARG A 23 -18.90 -21.29 -27.82
CA ARG A 23 -17.57 -21.31 -28.44
C ARG A 23 -16.80 -19.99 -28.30
N LEU A 24 -17.50 -18.86 -28.20
CA LEU A 24 -16.89 -17.53 -28.33
C LEU A 24 -17.03 -16.66 -27.10
N TRP A 25 -17.77 -17.08 -26.07
CA TRP A 25 -18.08 -16.22 -24.91
C TRP A 25 -16.82 -15.67 -24.23
N ASN A 26 -15.75 -16.45 -24.11
CA ASN A 26 -14.51 -16.06 -23.42
C ASN A 26 -13.48 -15.37 -24.34
N ARG A 27 -13.63 -15.48 -25.67
CA ARG A 27 -12.69 -14.89 -26.61
C ARG A 27 -12.88 -13.37 -26.63
N GLY A 28 -11.80 -12.60 -26.36
CA GLY A 28 -11.86 -11.14 -26.35
C GLY A 28 -12.73 -10.52 -25.24
N LEU A 29 -13.05 -11.29 -24.19
CA LEU A 29 -13.63 -10.77 -22.95
C LEU A 29 -12.54 -10.74 -21.89
N SER A 30 -12.25 -9.56 -21.36
CA SER A 30 -11.29 -9.40 -20.27
C SER A 30 -11.83 -8.46 -19.20
N ALA A 31 -11.51 -8.75 -17.95
CA ALA A 31 -11.76 -7.86 -16.83
C ALA A 31 -10.46 -7.69 -16.05
N GLY A 32 -10.16 -6.45 -15.70
CA GLY A 32 -9.05 -6.07 -14.87
C GLY A 32 -9.54 -5.26 -13.67
N VAL A 33 -8.99 -5.55 -12.51
CA VAL A 33 -9.21 -4.80 -11.27
C VAL A 33 -7.84 -4.35 -10.77
N ALA A 34 -7.68 -3.05 -10.57
CA ALA A 34 -6.40 -2.51 -10.15
C ALA A 34 -6.57 -1.35 -9.16
N PHE A 35 -5.74 -1.32 -8.13
CA PHE A 35 -5.60 -0.13 -7.30
C PHE A 35 -4.95 0.97 -8.13
N ARG A 36 -5.48 2.20 -7.99
CA ARG A 36 -4.95 3.36 -8.72
C ARG A 36 -3.65 3.86 -8.11
N GLU A 37 -3.49 3.66 -6.82
CA GLU A 37 -2.36 4.13 -6.02
C GLU A 37 -1.67 2.94 -5.38
N GLU A 38 -0.40 3.09 -5.04
CA GLU A 38 0.37 2.03 -4.39
C GLU A 38 0.17 2.02 -2.87
N TYR A 39 -0.02 3.20 -2.26
CA TYR A 39 -0.20 3.32 -0.82
C TYR A 39 -1.08 4.50 -0.41
N ARG A 40 -1.66 4.39 0.79
CA ARG A 40 -2.38 5.45 1.51
C ARG A 40 -2.20 5.26 3.01
N THR A 41 -2.58 6.29 3.77
CA THR A 41 -2.56 6.27 5.23
C THR A 41 -3.92 5.79 5.78
N GLU A 42 -3.94 5.24 6.99
CA GLU A 42 -5.19 4.89 7.68
C GLU A 42 -6.15 6.08 7.74
N GLU A 43 -7.44 5.78 7.63
CA GLU A 43 -8.58 6.70 7.60
C GLU A 43 -8.71 7.51 6.29
N GLU A 44 -7.74 7.46 5.38
CA GLU A 44 -7.87 8.05 4.06
C GLU A 44 -8.71 7.19 3.12
N THR A 45 -9.19 7.82 2.05
CA THR A 45 -9.88 7.15 0.95
C THR A 45 -8.94 6.96 -0.23
N SER A 46 -9.10 5.84 -0.92
CA SER A 46 -8.41 5.56 -2.17
C SER A 46 -9.38 5.00 -3.20
N THR A 47 -8.91 4.75 -4.40
CA THR A 47 -9.73 4.32 -5.52
C THR A 47 -9.22 3.04 -6.15
N LEU A 48 -10.17 2.17 -6.51
CA LEU A 48 -9.98 0.95 -7.28
C LEU A 48 -10.59 1.16 -8.66
N THR A 49 -9.91 0.78 -9.70
CA THR A 49 -10.40 0.87 -11.07
C THR A 49 -10.75 -0.51 -11.60
N GLU A 50 -11.99 -0.68 -12.02
CA GLU A 50 -12.46 -1.84 -12.76
C GLU A 50 -12.50 -1.51 -14.26
N VAL A 51 -11.90 -2.34 -15.06
CA VAL A 51 -11.88 -2.20 -16.52
C VAL A 51 -12.40 -3.49 -17.14
N ILE A 52 -13.47 -3.39 -17.90
CA ILE A 52 -14.05 -4.52 -18.63
C ILE A 52 -14.01 -4.21 -20.11
N VAL A 53 -13.51 -5.16 -20.88
CA VAL A 53 -13.38 -5.02 -22.32
C VAL A 53 -14.05 -6.21 -23.01
N ASN A 54 -14.96 -5.91 -23.90
CA ASN A 54 -15.52 -6.85 -24.87
C ASN A 54 -15.00 -6.48 -26.27
N ASP A 55 -13.96 -7.15 -26.75
CA ASP A 55 -13.34 -6.87 -28.06
C ASP A 55 -13.89 -7.77 -29.18
N LYS A 56 -15.08 -8.33 -29.00
CA LYS A 56 -15.73 -9.21 -29.99
C LYS A 56 -17.02 -8.61 -30.54
N LEU A 57 -17.51 -9.19 -31.62
CA LEU A 57 -18.79 -8.82 -32.22
C LEU A 57 -20.01 -9.44 -31.50
N LEU A 58 -19.78 -10.23 -30.46
CA LEU A 58 -20.82 -10.87 -29.71
C LEU A 58 -21.17 -9.99 -28.49
N PRO A 59 -22.39 -9.44 -28.37
CA PRO A 59 -22.80 -8.68 -27.22
C PRO A 59 -22.92 -9.58 -25.99
N MET A 60 -22.62 -9.03 -24.81
CA MET A 60 -22.72 -9.75 -23.54
C MET A 60 -23.76 -9.04 -22.66
N PRO A 61 -25.02 -9.50 -22.64
CA PRO A 61 -26.12 -8.78 -21.97
C PRO A 61 -25.94 -8.70 -20.46
N VAL A 62 -25.32 -9.72 -19.86
CA VAL A 62 -25.02 -9.77 -18.43
C VAL A 62 -23.62 -10.31 -18.24
N VAL A 63 -22.76 -9.48 -17.67
CA VAL A 63 -21.43 -9.84 -17.21
C VAL A 63 -21.32 -9.39 -15.75
N GLU A 64 -21.15 -10.33 -14.85
CA GLU A 64 -20.90 -10.07 -13.43
C GLU A 64 -19.39 -10.19 -13.19
N ILE A 65 -18.82 -9.22 -12.48
CA ILE A 65 -17.47 -9.31 -11.96
C ILE A 65 -17.55 -9.48 -10.48
N ASP A 66 -16.89 -10.49 -9.96
CA ASP A 66 -16.77 -10.74 -8.54
C ASP A 66 -15.30 -10.79 -8.13
N PHE A 67 -14.98 -10.07 -7.07
CA PHE A 67 -13.69 -10.13 -6.41
C PHE A 67 -13.84 -9.92 -4.91
N HIS A 68 -12.80 -10.25 -4.17
CA HIS A 68 -12.81 -10.08 -2.73
C HIS A 68 -11.61 -9.24 -2.29
N MET A 69 -11.85 -8.42 -1.28
CA MET A 69 -10.85 -7.64 -0.58
C MET A 69 -10.87 -7.96 0.91
N ASP A 70 -9.82 -7.57 1.62
CA ASP A 70 -9.81 -7.64 3.07
C ASP A 70 -10.85 -6.66 3.66
N LYS A 71 -11.52 -7.04 4.74
CA LYS A 71 -12.53 -6.23 5.45
C LYS A 71 -12.01 -4.91 6.00
N ARG A 72 -10.70 -4.75 6.10
CA ARG A 72 -10.03 -3.51 6.50
C ARG A 72 -10.05 -2.43 5.42
N LEU A 73 -10.41 -2.81 4.18
CA LEU A 73 -10.71 -1.89 3.09
C LEU A 73 -12.22 -1.91 2.86
N GLN A 74 -12.90 -0.82 3.18
CA GLN A 74 -14.35 -0.73 3.11
C GLN A 74 -14.79 0.15 1.95
N PHE A 75 -15.65 -0.39 1.07
CA PHE A 75 -16.23 0.39 0.00
C PHE A 75 -17.13 1.50 0.55
N SER A 76 -17.00 2.71 -0.01
CA SER A 76 -17.79 3.87 0.39
C SER A 76 -19.26 3.72 -0.01
N ASP A 77 -19.53 3.04 -1.14
CA ASP A 77 -20.87 2.67 -1.55
C ASP A 77 -21.22 1.29 -0.95
N GLY A 78 -22.19 1.24 -0.07
CA GLY A 78 -22.70 -0.03 0.50
C GLY A 78 -23.46 -0.90 -0.50
N GLN A 79 -23.60 -0.48 -1.77
CA GLN A 79 -24.28 -1.21 -2.81
C GLN A 79 -23.37 -2.34 -3.34
N ASN A 80 -23.96 -3.52 -3.58
CA ASN A 80 -23.28 -4.67 -4.16
C ASN A 80 -22.10 -5.23 -3.35
N SER A 81 -21.93 -4.82 -2.10
CA SER A 81 -20.91 -5.34 -1.21
C SER A 81 -21.53 -6.08 -0.01
N SER A 82 -20.98 -7.23 0.33
CA SER A 82 -21.30 -7.95 1.57
C SER A 82 -20.00 -8.13 2.36
N VAL A 83 -20.05 -7.81 3.66
CA VAL A 83 -18.92 -7.93 4.56
C VAL A 83 -19.18 -9.08 5.53
N SER A 84 -18.32 -10.10 5.46
CA SER A 84 -18.23 -11.19 6.43
C SER A 84 -16.79 -11.24 6.94
N ASP A 85 -16.07 -12.33 6.71
CA ASP A 85 -14.61 -12.39 6.97
C ASP A 85 -13.79 -11.64 5.91
N ARG A 86 -14.36 -11.47 4.72
CA ARG A 86 -13.83 -10.68 3.61
C ARG A 86 -14.92 -9.78 3.05
N SER A 87 -14.52 -8.69 2.42
CA SER A 87 -15.42 -7.83 1.66
C SER A 87 -15.57 -8.40 0.26
N TYR A 88 -16.75 -8.94 -0.05
CA TYR A 88 -17.09 -9.44 -1.37
C TYR A 88 -17.79 -8.34 -2.15
N ARG A 89 -17.37 -8.15 -3.39
CA ARG A 89 -18.05 -7.26 -4.31
C ARG A 89 -18.46 -8.00 -5.56
N ARG A 90 -19.66 -7.68 -6.05
CA ARG A 90 -20.22 -8.22 -7.28
C ARG A 90 -20.87 -7.08 -8.05
N ASP A 91 -20.29 -6.74 -9.17
CA ASP A 91 -20.80 -5.71 -10.07
C ASP A 91 -21.31 -6.31 -11.37
N VAL A 92 -22.47 -5.81 -11.86
CA VAL A 92 -23.14 -6.32 -13.06
C VAL A 92 -23.05 -5.29 -14.15
N PHE A 93 -22.68 -5.75 -15.34
CA PHE A 93 -22.51 -4.90 -16.52
C PHE A 93 -23.24 -5.53 -17.73
N ALA A 94 -23.68 -4.65 -18.64
CA ALA A 94 -24.11 -5.04 -19.95
C ALA A 94 -23.12 -4.50 -20.98
N LEU A 95 -22.51 -5.38 -21.79
CA LEU A 95 -21.50 -5.01 -22.77
C LEU A 95 -22.02 -5.20 -24.18
N SER A 96 -22.01 -4.11 -24.92
CA SER A 96 -22.23 -4.12 -26.35
C SER A 96 -21.01 -4.66 -27.11
N VAL A 97 -21.15 -4.75 -28.42
CA VAL A 97 -20.08 -5.13 -29.34
C VAL A 97 -18.91 -4.15 -29.23
N ARG A 98 -17.69 -4.63 -29.09
CA ARG A 98 -16.45 -3.82 -29.01
C ARG A 98 -16.52 -2.67 -28.00
N GLN A 99 -17.09 -2.95 -26.84
CA GLN A 99 -17.25 -1.96 -25.77
C GLN A 99 -16.25 -2.15 -24.65
N LYS A 100 -15.69 -1.05 -24.17
CA LYS A 100 -14.89 -0.95 -22.94
C LYS A 100 -15.66 -0.12 -21.93
N ILE A 101 -15.81 -0.63 -20.73
CA ILE A 101 -16.35 0.09 -19.57
C ILE A 101 -15.23 0.21 -18.53
N THR A 102 -15.06 1.42 -18.02
CA THR A 102 -14.16 1.68 -16.89
C THR A 102 -14.98 2.27 -15.76
N ARG A 103 -14.87 1.70 -14.58
CA ARG A 103 -15.54 2.14 -13.36
C ARG A 103 -14.50 2.40 -12.27
N THR A 104 -14.68 3.48 -11.54
CA THR A 104 -13.86 3.82 -10.38
C THR A 104 -14.68 3.61 -9.12
N LEU A 105 -14.14 2.88 -8.17
CA LEU A 105 -14.74 2.55 -6.89
C LEU A 105 -13.92 3.19 -5.78
N GLU A 106 -14.58 3.90 -4.89
CA GLU A 106 -13.94 4.48 -3.71
C GLU A 106 -14.03 3.54 -2.53
N PHE A 107 -12.93 3.42 -1.80
CA PHE A 107 -12.88 2.66 -0.56
C PHE A 107 -12.10 3.41 0.51
N LYS A 108 -12.45 3.16 1.77
CA LYS A 108 -11.80 3.71 2.95
C LYS A 108 -10.80 2.71 3.53
N CYS A 109 -9.61 3.19 3.85
CA CYS A 109 -8.55 2.45 4.53
C CYS A 109 -8.82 2.45 6.05
N VAL A 110 -9.38 1.37 6.60
CA VAL A 110 -9.76 1.32 8.01
C VAL A 110 -8.58 1.00 8.92
N ARG A 111 -7.69 0.12 8.46
CA ARG A 111 -6.51 -0.31 9.21
C ARG A 111 -5.32 -0.49 8.27
N ARG A 112 -4.12 -0.25 8.81
CA ARG A 112 -2.87 -0.51 8.12
C ARG A 112 -2.73 -1.97 7.71
N GLY A 113 -1.98 -2.21 6.66
CA GLY A 113 -1.68 -3.55 6.19
C GLY A 113 -1.21 -3.59 4.76
N TYR A 114 -0.88 -4.79 4.34
CA TYR A 114 -0.64 -5.15 2.96
C TYR A 114 -1.87 -5.86 2.41
N PHE A 115 -2.33 -5.41 1.27
CA PHE A 115 -3.53 -5.90 0.61
C PHE A 115 -3.22 -6.27 -0.82
N ARG A 116 -3.80 -7.38 -1.26
CA ARG A 116 -3.63 -7.88 -2.61
C ARG A 116 -4.94 -8.43 -3.13
N ILE A 117 -5.21 -8.20 -4.39
CA ILE A 117 -6.28 -8.87 -5.13
C ILE A 117 -5.60 -9.85 -6.08
N ASP A 118 -5.79 -11.14 -5.83
CA ASP A 118 -5.15 -12.20 -6.60
C ASP A 118 -5.97 -12.58 -7.82
N GLU A 119 -7.30 -12.59 -7.69
CA GLU A 119 -8.22 -13.09 -8.71
C GLU A 119 -9.48 -12.22 -8.80
N ALA A 120 -9.99 -12.10 -10.02
CA ALA A 120 -11.33 -11.60 -10.29
C ALA A 120 -12.09 -12.64 -11.10
N GLY A 121 -13.28 -12.99 -10.65
CA GLY A 121 -14.21 -13.87 -11.37
C GLY A 121 -15.00 -13.08 -12.40
N ILE A 122 -15.24 -13.69 -13.54
CA ILE A 122 -16.11 -13.18 -14.61
C ILE A 122 -17.20 -14.20 -14.84
N ASN A 123 -18.44 -13.83 -14.52
CA ASN A 123 -19.65 -14.60 -14.81
C ASN A 123 -20.39 -13.93 -15.96
N ALA A 124 -20.56 -14.62 -17.05
CA ALA A 124 -21.23 -14.09 -18.22
C ALA A 124 -22.44 -14.95 -18.59
N SER A 125 -23.45 -14.35 -19.19
CA SER A 125 -24.65 -15.06 -19.65
C SER A 125 -24.78 -14.94 -21.17
N ASN A 126 -25.44 -15.96 -21.78
CA ASN A 126 -25.82 -15.88 -23.18
C ASN A 126 -26.98 -14.87 -23.38
N LEU A 127 -27.34 -14.58 -24.65
CA LEU A 127 -28.33 -13.56 -24.99
C LEU A 127 -29.71 -13.80 -24.33
N PHE A 128 -30.11 -15.05 -24.21
CA PHE A 128 -31.41 -15.43 -23.62
C PHE A 128 -31.32 -15.79 -22.13
N LEU A 129 -30.18 -15.58 -21.48
CA LEU A 129 -29.94 -15.85 -20.05
C LEU A 129 -30.17 -17.31 -19.65
N THR A 130 -30.14 -18.23 -20.63
CA THR A 130 -30.37 -19.65 -20.40
C THR A 130 -29.15 -20.40 -19.92
N LYS A 131 -27.95 -19.86 -20.15
CA LYS A 131 -26.68 -20.47 -19.78
C LYS A 131 -25.74 -19.43 -19.19
N ARG A 132 -25.05 -19.83 -18.12
CA ARG A 132 -24.02 -19.02 -17.44
C ARG A 132 -22.64 -19.63 -17.69
N TYR A 133 -21.66 -18.77 -17.88
CA TYR A 133 -20.27 -19.12 -18.11
C TYR A 133 -19.43 -18.47 -17.02
N LEU A 134 -18.44 -19.18 -16.52
CA LEU A 134 -17.57 -18.73 -15.46
C LEU A 134 -16.12 -18.83 -15.92
N THR A 135 -15.34 -17.79 -15.66
CA THR A 135 -13.88 -17.81 -15.72
C THR A 135 -13.29 -16.98 -14.60
N ARG A 136 -12.03 -17.20 -14.30
CA ARG A 136 -11.27 -16.40 -13.34
C ARG A 136 -10.02 -15.88 -14.00
N ASN A 137 -9.74 -14.62 -13.82
CA ASN A 137 -8.54 -13.96 -14.31
C ASN A 137 -7.65 -13.61 -13.11
N ALA A 138 -6.38 -13.99 -13.21
CA ALA A 138 -5.40 -13.56 -12.22
C ALA A 138 -5.24 -12.03 -12.26
N GLN A 139 -5.23 -11.42 -11.08
CA GLN A 139 -4.98 -10.00 -10.88
C GLN A 139 -3.74 -9.91 -9.98
N ASN A 140 -2.77 -9.11 -10.35
CA ASN A 140 -1.58 -8.89 -9.54
C ASN A 140 -1.54 -7.42 -9.13
N THR A 141 -2.52 -7.01 -8.34
CA THR A 141 -2.59 -5.65 -7.84
C THR A 141 -2.40 -5.63 -6.32
N GLU A 142 -1.52 -4.77 -5.87
CA GLU A 142 -1.09 -4.66 -4.48
C GLU A 142 -1.35 -3.25 -3.97
N PHE A 143 -1.60 -3.14 -2.68
CA PHE A 143 -1.87 -1.87 -2.03
C PHE A 143 -1.40 -1.89 -0.58
N TYR A 144 -0.75 -0.82 -0.15
CA TYR A 144 -0.25 -0.66 1.20
C TYR A 144 -1.02 0.41 1.94
N VAL A 145 -1.49 0.10 3.14
CA VAL A 145 -2.02 1.10 4.06
C VAL A 145 -1.00 1.34 5.17
N LEU A 146 -0.47 2.54 5.20
CA LEU A 146 0.48 2.98 6.20
C LEU A 146 -0.24 3.35 7.51
N PRO A 147 0.40 3.20 8.66
CA PRO A 147 -0.18 3.62 9.93
C PRO A 147 -0.37 5.14 9.96
N LYS A 148 -1.44 5.60 10.60
CA LYS A 148 -1.69 7.03 10.79
C LYS A 148 -0.64 7.62 11.72
N PRO A 149 0.07 8.69 11.34
CA PRO A 149 1.07 9.32 12.19
C PRO A 149 0.41 9.95 13.44
N VAL A 150 1.10 9.85 14.57
CA VAL A 150 0.68 10.46 15.81
C VAL A 150 1.04 11.95 15.79
N PRO A 151 0.16 12.85 16.25
CA PRO A 151 0.45 14.29 16.28
C PRO A 151 1.77 14.61 16.99
N THR A 152 2.60 15.43 16.36
CA THR A 152 3.96 15.76 16.80
C THR A 152 4.02 16.24 18.26
N GLY A 153 2.99 16.98 18.72
CA GLY A 153 2.92 17.47 20.09
C GLY A 153 2.88 16.38 21.17
N GLN A 154 2.34 15.20 20.84
CA GLN A 154 2.28 14.07 21.78
C GLN A 154 3.61 13.31 21.86
N ILE A 155 4.46 13.39 20.84
CA ILE A 155 5.72 12.64 20.75
C ILE A 155 6.92 13.50 21.15
N MET A 156 6.87 14.82 20.91
CA MET A 156 8.03 15.72 21.09
C MET A 156 8.60 15.73 22.51
N ILE A 157 7.75 15.74 23.54
CA ILE A 157 8.23 15.80 24.94
C ILE A 157 8.96 14.50 25.35
N PRO A 158 8.37 13.30 25.16
CA PRO A 158 9.09 12.06 25.44
C PRO A 158 10.34 11.89 24.57
N PHE A 159 10.27 12.24 23.30
CA PHE A 159 11.39 12.14 22.36
C PHE A 159 12.55 13.03 22.75
N SER A 160 12.31 14.31 23.06
CA SER A 160 13.36 15.24 23.49
C SER A 160 14.00 14.84 24.83
N ARG A 161 13.23 14.26 25.75
CA ARG A 161 13.78 13.69 27.01
C ARG A 161 14.70 12.51 26.75
N ILE A 162 14.30 11.58 25.89
CA ILE A 162 15.12 10.42 25.53
C ILE A 162 16.38 10.88 24.82
N MET A 163 16.27 11.71 23.79
CA MET A 163 17.42 12.22 23.02
C MET A 163 18.34 13.09 23.88
N GLY A 164 17.79 13.95 24.71
CA GLY A 164 18.57 14.77 25.65
C GLY A 164 19.36 13.91 26.64
N SER A 165 18.81 12.83 27.16
CA SER A 165 19.51 11.89 28.03
C SER A 165 20.60 11.10 27.32
N VAL A 166 20.39 10.76 26.07
CA VAL A 166 21.40 10.05 25.24
C VAL A 166 22.55 10.98 24.89
N LEU A 167 22.28 12.22 24.51
CA LEU A 167 23.30 13.23 24.20
C LEU A 167 24.14 13.61 25.42
N SER A 168 23.52 13.70 26.61
CA SER A 168 24.25 14.02 27.87
C SER A 168 25.14 12.86 28.34
N ARG A 169 24.85 11.61 28.00
CA ARG A 169 25.67 10.45 28.38
C ARG A 169 26.82 10.15 27.45
N LYS A 170 26.72 10.56 26.16
CA LYS A 170 27.82 10.37 25.21
C LYS A 170 28.81 11.53 25.37
N LYS A 171 29.98 11.23 25.98
CA LYS A 171 31.18 12.00 25.70
C LYS A 171 31.38 11.99 24.19
N VAL A 172 31.35 13.14 23.58
CA VAL A 172 31.67 13.33 22.17
C VAL A 172 33.10 12.77 21.98
N TYR A 173 33.23 11.66 21.29
CA TYR A 173 34.56 11.20 20.87
C TYR A 173 34.93 12.03 19.65
N ASP A 174 35.98 12.85 19.79
CA ASP A 174 36.57 13.54 18.66
C ASP A 174 37.03 12.49 17.63
N ASP A 175 36.66 12.66 16.36
CA ASP A 175 37.19 11.83 15.29
C ASP A 175 38.65 12.25 15.02
N PRO A 176 39.65 11.44 15.34
CA PRO A 176 41.05 11.82 15.16
C PRO A 176 41.47 12.02 13.71
N PHE A 177 40.62 11.66 12.75
CA PHE A 177 40.93 11.72 11.32
C PHE A 177 40.35 12.99 10.64
N GLU A 178 39.39 13.67 11.26
CA GLU A 178 38.75 14.84 10.65
C GLU A 178 39.27 16.13 11.28
N PHE A 179 40.18 16.80 10.59
CA PHE A 179 40.81 18.03 11.03
C PHE A 179 39.88 19.24 10.81
N ALA A 180 39.40 19.86 11.87
CA ALA A 180 38.54 21.05 11.82
C ALA A 180 39.32 22.35 11.86
N GLY A 181 40.46 22.40 12.56
CA GLY A 181 41.24 23.63 12.69
C GLY A 181 42.33 23.56 13.75
N LEU A 182 42.96 24.73 13.98
CA LEU A 182 43.96 24.90 15.02
C LEU A 182 43.47 25.88 16.07
N ARG A 183 43.78 25.62 17.36
CA ARG A 183 43.59 26.57 18.46
C ARG A 183 44.82 26.58 19.38
N GLU A 184 44.93 27.60 20.21
CA GLU A 184 45.98 27.64 21.23
C GLU A 184 45.78 26.49 22.25
N TYR A 185 46.87 25.87 22.64
CA TYR A 185 46.91 24.78 23.59
C TYR A 185 46.50 25.28 24.98
N SER A 186 45.63 24.50 25.65
CA SER A 186 45.21 24.72 27.02
C SER A 186 45.70 23.58 27.92
N ARG A 187 45.96 23.86 29.21
CA ARG A 187 46.53 22.89 30.19
C ARG A 187 45.73 21.58 30.34
N GLY A 188 44.50 21.50 29.82
CA GLY A 188 43.67 20.30 29.85
C GLY A 188 43.76 19.45 28.58
N ASP A 189 44.44 19.90 27.52
CA ASP A 189 44.49 19.23 26.25
C ASP A 189 45.47 18.05 26.24
N PRO A 190 45.11 16.92 25.61
CA PRO A 190 46.05 15.84 25.45
C PRO A 190 47.22 16.19 24.56
N MET A 191 48.46 15.99 25.01
CA MET A 191 49.69 16.35 24.28
C MET A 191 49.78 15.70 22.91
N LYS A 192 49.08 14.59 22.68
CA LYS A 192 49.02 13.88 21.37
C LYS A 192 48.39 14.68 20.24
N TYR A 193 47.60 15.71 20.59
CA TYR A 193 46.92 16.56 19.63
C TYR A 193 47.70 17.85 19.30
N ILE A 194 48.87 18.07 19.88
CA ILE A 194 49.71 19.22 19.56
C ILE A 194 50.20 19.13 18.13
N ASN A 195 49.94 20.16 17.35
CA ASN A 195 50.46 20.31 16.00
C ASN A 195 51.86 20.92 16.04
N TRP A 196 52.89 20.10 16.11
CA TRP A 196 54.28 20.54 16.20
C TRP A 196 54.71 21.37 15.03
N LYS A 197 54.19 21.09 13.82
CA LYS A 197 54.54 21.85 12.61
C LYS A 197 53.96 23.27 12.65
N ALA A 198 52.71 23.45 13.06
CA ALA A 198 52.07 24.75 13.25
C ALA A 198 52.69 25.50 14.40
N THR A 199 52.93 24.85 15.52
CA THR A 199 53.63 25.41 16.71
C THR A 199 55.01 25.97 16.35
N ALA A 200 55.81 25.28 15.50
CA ALA A 200 57.11 25.77 15.10
C ALA A 200 57.04 27.00 14.18
N ARG A 201 55.95 27.18 13.45
CA ARG A 201 55.74 28.36 12.60
C ARG A 201 55.26 29.59 13.34
N GLU A 202 54.34 29.38 14.25
CA GLU A 202 53.65 30.47 14.97
C GLU A 202 54.33 30.86 16.30
N GLY A 203 55.29 30.05 16.78
CA GLY A 203 55.97 30.29 18.06
C GLY A 203 55.07 30.09 19.29
N LYS A 204 53.86 29.57 19.14
CA LYS A 204 52.90 29.30 20.19
C LYS A 204 52.43 27.83 20.12
N LEU A 205 52.21 27.23 21.25
CA LEU A 205 51.68 25.88 21.30
C LEU A 205 50.27 25.81 20.73
N LEU A 206 50.09 25.08 19.61
CA LEU A 206 48.82 24.88 18.92
C LEU A 206 48.38 23.43 18.96
N THR A 207 47.08 23.22 19.18
CA THR A 207 46.48 21.92 19.17
C THR A 207 45.50 21.77 17.99
N ASN A 208 45.43 20.55 17.42
CA ASN A 208 44.42 20.24 16.41
C ASN A 208 43.06 20.17 17.06
N ILE A 209 42.06 20.82 16.44
CA ILE A 209 40.66 20.62 16.67
C ILE A 209 40.18 19.59 15.67
N HIS A 210 39.51 18.56 16.13
CA HIS A 210 38.90 17.56 15.27
C HIS A 210 37.38 17.77 15.29
N GLU A 211 36.75 17.64 14.13
CA GLU A 211 35.29 17.63 14.07
C GLU A 211 34.75 16.31 14.64
N SER A 212 33.71 16.42 15.44
CA SER A 212 32.99 15.27 15.93
C SER A 212 31.89 14.91 14.92
N THR A 213 32.20 14.08 13.96
CA THR A 213 31.20 13.55 13.03
C THR A 213 30.37 12.49 13.75
N LEU A 214 29.26 12.90 14.31
CA LEU A 214 28.30 11.99 14.89
C LEU A 214 27.30 11.55 13.84
N SER A 215 27.60 10.50 13.10
CA SER A 215 26.52 9.76 12.45
C SER A 215 25.74 8.99 13.53
N GLN A 216 24.64 9.57 13.96
CA GLN A 216 23.78 8.93 14.97
C GLN A 216 22.97 7.83 14.28
N LYS A 217 23.33 6.58 14.52
CA LYS A 217 22.48 5.47 14.14
C LYS A 217 21.45 5.24 15.23
N VAL A 218 20.18 5.50 14.91
CA VAL A 218 19.05 5.20 15.81
C VAL A 218 18.42 3.90 15.35
N VAL A 219 18.22 2.99 16.29
CA VAL A 219 17.51 1.71 16.05
C VAL A 219 16.24 1.74 16.89
N VAL A 220 15.10 1.63 16.23
CA VAL A 220 13.80 1.52 16.90
C VAL A 220 13.43 0.04 16.95
N LEU A 221 13.36 -0.52 18.16
CA LEU A 221 12.91 -1.88 18.40
C LEU A 221 11.46 -1.86 18.84
N LEU A 222 10.63 -2.62 18.13
CA LEU A 222 9.20 -2.74 18.41
C LEU A 222 8.90 -4.17 18.88
N ASP A 223 8.46 -4.29 20.13
CA ASP A 223 7.98 -5.54 20.68
C ASP A 223 6.50 -5.72 20.34
N MET A 224 6.19 -6.81 19.62
CA MET A 224 4.84 -7.16 19.15
C MET A 224 4.30 -8.42 19.83
N GLU A 225 4.98 -8.92 20.85
CA GLU A 225 4.51 -10.10 21.58
C GLU A 225 3.19 -9.77 22.32
N GLY A 226 2.17 -10.55 22.02
CA GLY A 226 0.88 -10.46 22.70
C GLY A 226 0.98 -11.07 24.11
N LEU A 227 1.00 -10.26 25.13
CA LEU A 227 1.03 -10.66 26.54
C LEU A 227 -0.30 -11.28 27.04
N GLY A 228 -1.11 -11.91 26.16
CA GLY A 228 -2.36 -12.56 26.52
C GLY A 228 -3.46 -11.60 27.04
N VAL A 229 -3.28 -10.29 26.87
CA VAL A 229 -4.22 -9.27 27.31
C VAL A 229 -5.23 -8.98 26.18
N GLN A 230 -6.51 -8.87 26.50
CA GLN A 230 -7.57 -8.53 25.54
C GLN A 230 -7.34 -7.22 24.76
N GLN A 231 -6.40 -6.38 25.19
CA GLN A 231 -6.04 -5.10 24.60
C GLN A 231 -4.72 -5.15 23.79
N ALA A 232 -4.11 -6.32 23.61
CA ALA A 232 -2.83 -6.44 22.92
C ALA A 232 -2.85 -5.83 21.50
N ASP A 233 -3.93 -6.03 20.77
CA ASP A 233 -4.10 -5.45 19.42
C ASP A 233 -4.09 -3.91 19.43
N VAL A 234 -4.76 -3.29 20.40
CA VAL A 234 -4.83 -1.82 20.50
C VAL A 234 -3.46 -1.24 20.87
N LEU A 235 -2.75 -1.89 21.79
CA LEU A 235 -1.40 -1.48 22.20
C LEU A 235 -0.40 -1.65 21.06
N ASN A 236 -0.47 -2.75 20.33
CA ASN A 236 0.38 -3.03 19.17
C ASN A 236 0.14 -2.00 18.05
N GLU A 237 -1.12 -1.64 17.77
CA GLU A 237 -1.44 -0.60 16.79
C GLU A 237 -0.91 0.78 17.23
N ALA A 238 -1.07 1.14 18.50
CA ALA A 238 -0.53 2.39 19.04
C ALA A 238 1.01 2.42 18.98
N ALA A 239 1.67 1.30 19.33
CA ALA A 239 3.12 1.18 19.29
C ALA A 239 3.67 1.34 17.86
N VAL A 240 3.02 0.73 16.86
CA VAL A 240 3.41 0.88 15.45
C VAL A 240 3.23 2.32 14.96
N ARG A 241 2.12 2.98 15.30
CA ARG A 241 1.88 4.39 14.95
C ARG A 241 2.96 5.32 15.55
N ILE A 242 3.32 5.10 16.82
CA ILE A 242 4.39 5.85 17.48
C ILE A 242 5.73 5.59 16.80
N ALA A 243 6.07 4.32 16.54
CA ALA A 243 7.33 3.96 15.89
C ALA A 243 7.44 4.57 14.48
N CYS A 244 6.38 4.53 13.68
CA CYS A 244 6.33 5.15 12.36
C CYS A 244 6.59 6.67 12.46
N SER A 245 5.88 7.35 13.36
CA SER A 245 6.04 8.80 13.56
C SER A 245 7.42 9.20 14.08
N LEU A 246 8.05 8.36 14.91
CA LEU A 246 9.44 8.55 15.33
C LEU A 246 10.41 8.40 14.15
N CYS A 247 10.22 7.39 13.29
CA CYS A 247 11.05 7.21 12.11
C CYS A 247 10.93 8.39 11.14
N GLU A 248 9.72 8.86 10.86
CA GLU A 248 9.50 10.06 10.03
C GLU A 248 10.22 11.28 10.60
N LYS A 249 10.15 11.46 11.91
CA LYS A 249 10.81 12.59 12.61
C LYS A 249 12.32 12.50 12.60
N LEU A 250 12.89 11.29 12.59
CA LEU A 250 14.33 11.08 12.53
C LEU A 250 14.90 11.23 11.11
N LEU A 251 14.05 11.09 10.09
CA LEU A 251 14.44 11.24 8.69
C LEU A 251 14.22 12.67 8.14
N SER A 252 13.40 13.48 8.84
CA SER A 252 13.11 14.88 8.47
C SER A 252 14.15 15.83 9.08
#